data_3bc4f8f6d26b2f191d59a40334fc9c93
#
_entry.id   3bc4f8f6d26b2f191d59a40334fc9c93
#
_cell.length_a   1.000
_cell.length_b   1.000
_cell.length_c   1.000
_cell.angle_alpha   90.00
_cell.angle_beta   90.00
_cell.angle_gamma   90.00
#
_symmetry.space_group_name_H-M   'P 1'
#
loop_
_entity.id
_entity.type
_entity.pdbx_description
1 polymer ?
#
loop_
_entity_poly.entity_id
_entity_poly.type
_entity_poly.pdbx_seq_one_letter_code
_entity_poly.pdbx_strand_id
1 'polypeptide(L)'
;MVSLQFITHQTDRYTYFESALMALEGGCKWIQLRMKEAPYEEVEAVALQLKPLCKEKEAILLLDDHVELAKKLEVDGVHLGKKDMPVSEARKILGEAFIIGGTANTFEDVKMHFSAGADYLGIGPAAHSCMGGKRFYYPADT
;
A
#
# COMPACT_ATOMS: atom_id res chain seq x y z
N MET A 1 -1.41 -17.82 7.62
CA MET A 1 -0.11 -17.51 7.01
C MET A 1 0.18 -16.02 7.14
N VAL A 2 1.35 -15.68 7.58
CA VAL A 2 1.73 -14.28 7.73
C VAL A 2 2.29 -13.78 6.41
N SER A 3 1.73 -12.68 5.93
CA SER A 3 2.23 -12.05 4.71
C SER A 3 3.01 -10.81 5.07
N LEU A 4 4.15 -10.63 4.43
CA LEU A 4 5.00 -9.46 4.66
C LEU A 4 4.80 -8.47 3.53
N GLN A 5 4.42 -7.26 3.88
CA GLN A 5 4.28 -6.18 2.91
C GLN A 5 5.54 -5.33 2.93
N PHE A 6 6.14 -5.14 1.76
CA PHE A 6 7.28 -4.25 1.60
C PHE A 6 6.80 -2.92 1.05
N ILE A 7 7.16 -1.85 1.74
CA ILE A 7 6.84 -0.49 1.30
C ILE A 7 8.09 0.11 0.67
N THR A 8 7.98 0.55 -0.57
CA THR A 8 9.15 1.07 -1.28
C THR A 8 9.70 2.33 -0.62
N HIS A 9 10.98 2.53 -0.76
CA HIS A 9 11.63 3.75 -0.31
C HIS A 9 12.83 4.02 -1.21
N GLN A 10 13.30 5.25 -1.15
CA GLN A 10 14.43 5.67 -1.95
C GLN A 10 15.58 6.05 -1.03
N THR A 11 16.78 5.65 -1.42
CA THR A 11 17.99 6.02 -0.69
C THR A 11 18.99 6.57 -1.68
N ASP A 12 20.16 6.95 -1.20
CA ASP A 12 21.23 7.42 -2.09
C ASP A 12 21.71 6.33 -3.04
N ARG A 13 21.47 5.08 -2.70
CA ARG A 13 21.95 3.94 -3.50
C ARG A 13 20.89 3.32 -4.39
N TYR A 14 19.61 3.41 -4.02
CA TYR A 14 18.54 2.71 -4.73
C TYR A 14 17.34 3.59 -4.95
N THR A 15 16.73 3.45 -6.12
CA THR A 15 15.49 4.14 -6.45
C THR A 15 14.30 3.37 -5.87
N TYR A 16 13.12 3.94 -5.95
CA TYR A 16 11.90 3.26 -5.54
C TYR A 16 11.71 1.96 -6.32
N PHE A 17 11.93 2.01 -7.63
CA PHE A 17 11.81 0.82 -8.47
C PHE A 17 12.81 -0.26 -8.05
N GLU A 18 14.06 0.13 -7.83
CA GLU A 18 15.09 -0.81 -7.44
C GLU A 18 14.80 -1.46 -6.09
N SER A 19 14.27 -0.68 -5.14
CA SER A 19 13.95 -1.25 -3.83
C SER A 19 12.85 -2.31 -3.97
N ALA A 20 11.84 -2.03 -4.80
CA ALA A 20 10.76 -2.99 -5.05
C ALA A 20 11.29 -4.24 -5.74
N LEU A 21 12.16 -4.06 -6.72
CA LEU A 21 12.74 -5.18 -7.46
C LEU A 21 13.53 -6.09 -6.54
N MET A 22 14.34 -5.50 -5.64
CA MET A 22 15.10 -6.27 -4.67
C MET A 22 14.20 -7.08 -3.74
N ALA A 23 13.09 -6.48 -3.31
CA ALA A 23 12.15 -7.18 -2.45
C ALA A 23 11.50 -8.36 -3.18
N LEU A 24 11.13 -8.16 -4.44
CA LEU A 24 10.56 -9.23 -5.26
C LEU A 24 11.56 -10.37 -5.48
N GLU A 25 12.80 -10.03 -5.77
CA GLU A 25 13.85 -11.03 -5.97
C GLU A 25 14.13 -11.80 -4.68
N GLY A 26 13.94 -11.16 -3.53
CA GLY A 26 14.09 -11.82 -2.24
C GLY A 26 12.90 -12.67 -1.83
N GLY A 27 11.87 -12.73 -2.66
CA GLY A 27 10.71 -13.57 -2.38
C GLY A 27 9.52 -12.86 -1.78
N CYS A 28 9.56 -11.54 -1.67
CA CYS A 28 8.43 -10.79 -1.14
C CYS A 28 7.25 -10.85 -2.12
N LYS A 29 6.06 -11.12 -1.60
CA LYS A 29 4.86 -11.28 -2.43
C LYS A 29 3.86 -10.14 -2.28
N TRP A 30 4.22 -9.07 -1.61
CA TRP A 30 3.30 -7.96 -1.37
C TRP A 30 4.09 -6.65 -1.36
N ILE A 31 3.94 -5.87 -2.41
CA ILE A 31 4.64 -4.59 -2.57
C ILE A 31 3.66 -3.44 -2.48
N GLN A 32 3.98 -2.45 -1.67
CA GLN A 32 3.27 -1.18 -1.68
C GLN A 32 4.18 -0.14 -2.33
N LEU A 33 3.79 0.37 -3.48
CA LEU A 33 4.54 1.41 -4.15
C LEU A 33 4.20 2.75 -3.52
N ARG A 34 5.13 3.27 -2.73
CA ARG A 34 4.99 4.58 -2.09
C ARG A 34 6.14 5.45 -2.56
N MET A 35 5.80 6.51 -3.29
CA MET A 35 6.79 7.44 -3.82
C MET A 35 6.45 8.83 -3.31
N LYS A 36 6.91 9.10 -2.09
CA LYS A 36 6.61 10.33 -1.40
C LYS A 36 7.09 11.53 -2.21
N GLU A 37 6.18 12.48 -2.40
CA GLU A 37 6.47 13.72 -3.13
C GLU A 37 6.86 13.56 -4.60
N ALA A 38 6.68 12.39 -5.18
CA ALA A 38 6.96 12.21 -6.60
C ALA A 38 5.78 12.69 -7.44
N PRO A 39 6.03 13.23 -8.64
CA PRO A 39 4.95 13.61 -9.54
C PRO A 39 4.14 12.38 -9.98
N TYR A 40 2.89 12.62 -10.30
CA TYR A 40 1.97 11.57 -10.73
C TYR A 40 2.56 10.73 -11.88
N GLU A 41 3.17 11.40 -12.85
CA GLU A 41 3.72 10.74 -14.01
C GLU A 41 4.85 9.77 -13.67
N GLU A 42 5.64 10.10 -12.65
CA GLU A 42 6.70 9.21 -12.20
C GLU A 42 6.12 7.98 -11.50
N VAL A 43 5.10 8.18 -10.68
CA VAL A 43 4.44 7.07 -10.00
C VAL A 43 3.84 6.14 -11.04
N GLU A 44 3.18 6.69 -12.05
CA GLU A 44 2.59 5.90 -13.11
C GLU A 44 3.65 5.10 -13.87
N ALA A 45 4.76 5.74 -14.21
CA ALA A 45 5.84 5.06 -14.94
C ALA A 45 6.41 3.88 -14.17
N VAL A 46 6.66 4.07 -12.88
CA VAL A 46 7.19 3.01 -12.04
C VAL A 46 6.16 1.89 -11.85
N ALA A 47 4.91 2.26 -11.65
CA ALA A 47 3.84 1.28 -11.48
C ALA A 47 3.68 0.42 -12.74
N LEU A 48 3.78 1.04 -13.92
CA LEU A 48 3.70 0.31 -15.17
C LEU A 48 4.84 -0.68 -15.33
N GLN A 49 6.02 -0.35 -14.81
CA GLN A 49 7.16 -1.25 -14.84
C GLN A 49 7.03 -2.38 -13.83
N LEU A 50 6.48 -2.06 -12.66
CA LEU A 50 6.34 -3.06 -11.59
C LEU A 50 5.20 -4.04 -11.82
N LYS A 51 4.12 -3.59 -12.45
CA LYS A 51 2.95 -4.43 -12.62
C LYS A 51 3.26 -5.79 -13.26
N PRO A 52 3.94 -5.86 -14.41
CA PRO A 52 4.24 -7.17 -15.01
C PRO A 52 5.21 -7.98 -14.16
N LEU A 53 6.14 -7.33 -13.47
CA LEU A 53 7.09 -8.04 -12.62
C LEU A 53 6.39 -8.67 -11.42
N CYS A 54 5.46 -7.94 -10.81
CA CYS A 54 4.67 -8.47 -9.71
C CYS A 54 3.80 -9.63 -10.18
N LYS A 55 3.20 -9.50 -11.35
CA LYS A 55 2.38 -10.57 -11.90
C LYS A 55 3.20 -11.83 -12.16
N GLU A 56 4.38 -11.66 -12.73
CA GLU A 56 5.29 -12.79 -12.99
C GLU A 56 5.69 -13.50 -11.69
N LYS A 57 5.92 -12.74 -10.63
CA LYS A 57 6.30 -13.29 -9.33
C LYS A 57 5.10 -13.68 -8.47
N GLU A 58 3.90 -13.52 -9.00
CA GLU A 58 2.65 -13.75 -8.27
C GLU A 58 2.59 -12.91 -6.99
N ALA A 59 3.04 -11.66 -7.07
CA ALA A 59 3.04 -10.74 -5.95
C ALA A 59 1.94 -9.70 -6.10
N ILE A 60 1.45 -9.22 -4.98
CA ILE A 60 0.42 -8.18 -4.91
C ILE A 60 1.09 -6.82 -5.03
N LEU A 61 0.52 -5.94 -5.86
CA LEU A 61 0.99 -4.56 -6.01
C LEU A 61 -0.09 -3.60 -5.57
N LEU A 62 0.20 -2.79 -4.56
CA LEU A 62 -0.67 -1.71 -4.11
C LEU A 62 0.01 -0.38 -4.37
N LEU A 63 -0.79 0.64 -4.60
CA LEU A 63 -0.28 2.01 -4.72
C LEU A 63 -0.63 2.77 -3.43
N ASP A 64 0.29 3.61 -2.98
CA ASP A 64 0.01 4.44 -1.82
C ASP A 64 -0.76 5.67 -2.30
N ASP A 65 -2.03 5.74 -1.89
CA ASP A 65 -2.90 6.91 -2.11
C ASP A 65 -3.36 7.23 -3.55
N HIS A 66 -2.93 6.57 -4.55
CA HIS A 66 -3.35 6.92 -5.92
C HIS A 66 -4.51 6.04 -6.39
N VAL A 67 -5.71 6.33 -5.85
CA VAL A 67 -6.90 5.51 -6.10
C VAL A 67 -7.26 5.44 -7.58
N GLU A 68 -7.32 6.58 -8.25
CA GLU A 68 -7.70 6.58 -9.66
C GLU A 68 -6.65 5.95 -10.56
N LEU A 69 -5.38 6.13 -10.21
CA LEU A 69 -4.30 5.49 -10.94
C LEU A 69 -4.36 3.97 -10.76
N ALA A 70 -4.66 3.52 -9.55
CA ALA A 70 -4.82 2.09 -9.28
C ALA A 70 -5.91 1.48 -10.14
N LYS A 71 -7.02 2.19 -10.28
CA LYS A 71 -8.13 1.75 -11.12
C LYS A 71 -7.73 1.72 -12.59
N LYS A 72 -7.07 2.78 -13.05
CA LYS A 72 -6.63 2.90 -14.43
C LYS A 72 -5.67 1.79 -14.83
N LEU A 73 -4.71 1.50 -13.97
CA LEU A 73 -3.69 0.49 -14.24
C LEU A 73 -4.11 -0.92 -13.86
N GLU A 74 -5.23 -1.06 -13.17
CA GLU A 74 -5.73 -2.35 -12.72
C GLU A 74 -4.70 -3.11 -11.89
N VAL A 75 -4.04 -2.39 -10.97
CA VAL A 75 -3.19 -3.04 -9.97
C VAL A 75 -4.10 -3.67 -8.91
N ASP A 76 -3.51 -4.29 -7.90
CA ASP A 76 -4.30 -5.05 -6.92
C ASP A 76 -5.06 -4.20 -5.92
N GLY A 77 -4.59 -2.99 -5.66
CA GLY A 77 -5.30 -2.11 -4.73
C GLY A 77 -4.50 -0.90 -4.29
N VAL A 78 -4.92 -0.32 -3.18
CA VAL A 78 -4.32 0.90 -2.64
C VAL A 78 -4.16 0.82 -1.13
N HIS A 79 -3.26 1.62 -0.62
CA HIS A 79 -3.13 1.87 0.81
C HIS A 79 -3.40 3.34 1.07
N LEU A 80 -4.27 3.64 2.01
CA LEU A 80 -4.71 5.01 2.30
C LEU A 80 -4.27 5.44 3.69
N GLY A 81 -3.60 6.59 3.74
CA GLY A 81 -3.23 7.20 5.01
C GLY A 81 -4.39 7.99 5.60
N LYS A 82 -4.20 8.54 6.78
CA LYS A 82 -5.26 9.24 7.49
C LYS A 82 -5.72 10.51 6.79
N LYS A 83 -4.85 11.13 6.01
CA LYS A 83 -5.18 12.37 5.30
C LYS A 83 -5.55 12.15 3.85
N ASP A 84 -5.57 10.90 3.43
CA ASP A 84 -5.88 10.56 2.05
C ASP A 84 -7.39 10.35 1.89
N MET A 85 -7.80 9.91 0.69
CA MET A 85 -9.20 9.64 0.44
C MET A 85 -9.75 8.64 1.46
N PRO A 86 -10.96 8.87 2.00
CA PRO A 86 -11.55 7.91 2.93
C PRO A 86 -11.74 6.53 2.29
N VAL A 87 -11.55 5.49 3.08
CA VAL A 87 -11.69 4.10 2.60
C VAL A 87 -13.05 3.88 1.93
N SER A 88 -14.12 4.42 2.53
CA SER A 88 -15.47 4.25 1.98
C SER A 88 -15.59 4.84 0.56
N GLU A 89 -14.96 5.98 0.31
CA GLU A 89 -15.01 6.58 -1.03
C GLU A 89 -14.18 5.78 -2.02
N ALA A 90 -13.00 5.33 -1.60
CA ALA A 90 -12.15 4.51 -2.45
C ALA A 90 -12.86 3.21 -2.82
N ARG A 91 -13.58 2.62 -1.87
CA ARG A 91 -14.34 1.40 -2.14
C ARG A 91 -15.43 1.63 -3.20
N LYS A 92 -16.06 2.79 -3.19
CA LYS A 92 -17.05 3.11 -4.21
C LYS A 92 -16.43 3.24 -5.60
N ILE A 93 -15.24 3.79 -5.67
CA ILE A 93 -14.54 3.97 -6.93
C ILE A 93 -13.97 2.66 -7.46
N LEU A 94 -13.32 1.89 -6.59
CA LEU A 94 -12.61 0.67 -6.97
C LEU A 94 -13.48 -0.58 -7.00
N GLY A 95 -14.51 -0.64 -6.18
CA GLY A 95 -15.35 -1.83 -6.09
C GLY A 95 -14.76 -2.86 -5.14
N GLU A 96 -15.37 -4.05 -5.13
CA GLU A 96 -15.02 -5.09 -4.15
C GLU A 96 -13.78 -5.91 -4.52
N ALA A 97 -13.38 -5.87 -5.77
CA ALA A 97 -12.25 -6.68 -6.22
C ALA A 97 -10.88 -6.13 -5.85
N PHE A 98 -10.81 -4.85 -5.53
CA PHE A 98 -9.54 -4.22 -5.16
C PHE A 98 -9.27 -4.35 -3.67
N ILE A 99 -8.00 -4.46 -3.32
CA ILE A 99 -7.57 -4.49 -1.92
C ILE A 99 -7.44 -3.04 -1.45
N ILE A 100 -8.04 -2.72 -0.31
CA ILE A 100 -7.91 -1.38 0.26
C ILE A 100 -7.41 -1.50 1.68
N GLY A 101 -6.25 -0.91 1.93
CA GLY A 101 -5.68 -0.84 3.27
C GLY A 101 -5.87 0.55 3.84
N GLY A 102 -6.10 0.64 5.13
CA GLY A 102 -6.23 1.91 5.83
C GLY A 102 -5.16 2.05 6.90
N THR A 103 -4.99 3.25 7.41
CA THR A 103 -4.04 3.53 8.49
C THR A 103 -4.80 3.86 9.76
N ALA A 104 -4.49 3.19 10.84
CA ALA A 104 -5.15 3.39 12.13
C ALA A 104 -4.12 3.74 13.19
N ASN A 105 -4.43 4.73 14.00
CA ASN A 105 -3.60 5.11 15.15
C ASN A 105 -4.37 4.93 16.45
N THR A 106 -5.68 4.79 16.39
CA THR A 106 -6.53 4.64 17.56
C THR A 106 -7.49 3.47 17.35
N PHE A 107 -8.13 3.05 18.43
CA PHE A 107 -9.11 1.99 18.35
C PHE A 107 -10.34 2.42 17.54
N GLU A 108 -10.71 3.69 17.62
CA GLU A 108 -11.80 4.22 16.80
C GLU A 108 -11.47 4.15 15.32
N ASP A 109 -10.22 4.43 14.95
CA ASP A 109 -9.79 4.32 13.55
C ASP A 109 -9.96 2.89 13.08
N VAL A 110 -9.60 1.91 13.90
CA VAL A 110 -9.74 0.49 13.55
C VAL A 110 -11.19 0.16 13.25
N LYS A 111 -12.10 0.57 14.12
CA LYS A 111 -13.52 0.32 13.92
C LYS A 111 -14.06 1.00 12.67
N MET A 112 -13.64 2.24 12.45
CA MET A 112 -14.10 3.01 11.31
C MET A 112 -13.67 2.35 10.00
N HIS A 113 -12.42 1.93 9.90
CA HIS A 113 -11.93 1.32 8.69
C HIS A 113 -12.58 -0.02 8.39
N PHE A 114 -12.80 -0.84 9.41
CA PHE A 114 -13.50 -2.11 9.19
C PHE A 114 -14.92 -1.87 8.69
N SER A 115 -15.61 -0.90 9.29
CA SER A 115 -16.97 -0.55 8.85
C SER A 115 -16.98 0.02 7.45
N ALA A 116 -15.92 0.70 7.04
CA ALA A 116 -15.84 1.31 5.72
C ALA A 116 -15.44 0.33 4.63
N GLY A 117 -15.03 -0.88 4.99
CA GLY A 117 -14.68 -1.90 4.01
C GLY A 117 -13.20 -2.06 3.74
N ALA A 118 -12.34 -1.69 4.67
CA ALA A 118 -10.91 -1.92 4.53
C ALA A 118 -10.61 -3.41 4.63
N ASP A 119 -9.67 -3.86 3.82
CA ASP A 119 -9.27 -5.27 3.81
C ASP A 119 -8.17 -5.54 4.82
N TYR A 120 -7.37 -4.54 5.15
CA TYR A 120 -6.34 -4.66 6.17
C TYR A 120 -6.04 -3.27 6.73
N LEU A 121 -5.30 -3.24 7.82
CA LEU A 121 -4.92 -1.99 8.47
C LEU A 121 -3.44 -1.94 8.73
N GLY A 122 -2.85 -0.75 8.52
CA GLY A 122 -1.54 -0.43 9.00
C GLY A 122 -1.71 0.25 10.34
N ILE A 123 -1.20 -0.36 11.40
CA ILE A 123 -1.33 0.20 12.74
C ILE A 123 0.03 0.74 13.17
N GLY A 124 0.06 2.04 13.42
CA GLY A 124 1.27 2.69 13.86
C GLY A 124 1.18 3.14 15.30
N PRO A 125 2.30 3.42 15.92
CA PRO A 125 2.31 4.00 17.25
C PRO A 125 1.61 5.33 17.19
N ALA A 126 0.72 5.53 18.11
CA ALA A 126 -0.13 6.69 18.06
C ALA A 126 0.64 7.99 18.02
N ALA A 127 1.48 8.24 18.86
CA ALA A 127 2.01 9.54 18.99
C ALA A 127 3.35 9.72 18.41
N HIS A 128 4.08 8.76 18.27
CA HIS A 128 5.37 8.98 17.86
C HIS A 128 5.95 7.71 17.58
N SER A 129 5.85 7.39 16.57
CA SER A 129 6.45 6.31 16.03
C SER A 129 7.86 6.26 16.31
N CYS A 130 8.18 6.71 17.35
CA CYS A 130 9.54 6.80 17.62
C CYS A 130 10.18 5.48 17.84
N MET A 131 9.51 4.45 17.82
CA MET A 131 10.08 3.13 17.90
C MET A 131 10.72 2.74 16.59
N GLY A 132 11.46 3.65 15.98
CA GLY A 132 12.14 3.39 14.73
C GLY A 132 11.25 3.33 13.54
N GLY A 133 10.08 3.92 13.61
CA GLY A 133 9.16 3.94 12.49
C GLY A 133 8.57 2.59 12.14
N LYS A 134 8.67 1.63 13.01
CA LYS A 134 8.12 0.31 12.75
C LYS A 134 6.60 0.35 12.71
N ARG A 135 6.04 -0.31 11.74
CA ARG A 135 4.60 -0.42 11.59
C ARG A 135 4.23 -1.90 11.48
N PHE A 136 3.08 -2.22 12.01
CA PHE A 136 2.59 -3.58 11.97
C PHE A 136 1.33 -3.60 11.13
N TYR A 137 1.19 -4.59 10.27
CA TYR A 137 0.06 -4.71 9.36
C TYR A 137 -0.68 -6.00 9.66
N TYR A 138 -1.98 -5.89 9.83
CA TYR A 138 -2.83 -7.02 10.13
C TYR A 138 -3.97 -7.10 9.11
N PRO A 139 -4.30 -8.29 8.64
CA PRO A 139 -5.47 -8.44 7.79
C PRO A 139 -6.73 -8.01 8.53
N ALA A 140 -7.68 -7.47 7.80
CA ALA A 140 -8.89 -6.93 8.40
C ALA A 140 -9.78 -7.98 9.04
N ASP A 141 -9.69 -9.19 8.57
CA ASP A 141 -10.55 -10.27 9.06
C ASP A 141 -9.90 -11.15 10.13
N THR A 142 -8.82 -10.73 10.72
CA THR A 142 -8.18 -11.49 11.80
C THR A 142 -8.62 -11.06 13.19
#